data_4d782713547a2b069213efeee5b08702
#
_entry.id   4d782713547a2b069213efeee5b08702
#
_cell.length_a   1.000
_cell.length_b   1.000
_cell.length_c   1.000
_cell.angle_alpha   90.00
_cell.angle_beta   90.00
_cell.angle_gamma   90.00
#
_symmetry.space_group_name_H-M   'P 1'
#
loop_
_entity.id
_entity.type
_entity.pdbx_description
1 polymer ?
#
loop_
_entity_poly.entity_id
_entity_poly.type
_entity_poly.pdbx_seq_one_letter_code
_entity_poly.pdbx_strand_id
1 'polypeptide(L)' 'MFVQINSKRIKITSISRYNDEGYSQSTKKFRIALKISNVWESFYFDKEVEKDNVLKNLDNTLKVTAL' A
#
# COMPACT_ATOMS: atom_id res chain seq x y z
N MET A 1 15.74 1.10 -4.99
CA MET A 1 15.11 0.73 -3.71
C MET A 1 13.72 0.15 -3.96
N PHE A 2 13.38 -0.87 -3.22
CA PHE A 2 12.11 -1.59 -3.39
C PHE A 2 11.37 -1.67 -2.06
N VAL A 3 10.05 -1.75 -2.14
CA VAL A 3 9.20 -2.08 -1.01
C VAL A 3 8.54 -3.43 -1.29
N GLN A 4 8.46 -4.27 -0.26
CA GLN A 4 7.79 -5.56 -0.40
C GLN A 4 6.40 -5.48 0.22
N ILE A 5 5.39 -5.80 -0.58
CA ILE A 5 4.01 -5.83 -0.14
C ILE A 5 3.46 -7.21 -0.48
N ASN A 6 3.11 -7.98 0.57
CA ASN A 6 2.82 -9.40 0.44
C ASN A 6 4.03 -10.10 -0.17
N SER A 7 3.90 -10.79 -1.28
CA SER A 7 5.02 -11.46 -1.94
C SER A 7 5.58 -10.64 -3.10
N LYS A 8 5.10 -9.42 -3.29
CA LYS A 8 5.45 -8.61 -4.45
C LYS A 8 6.47 -7.54 -4.07
N ARG A 9 7.55 -7.45 -4.83
CA ARG A 9 8.54 -6.38 -4.67
C ARG A 9 8.25 -5.30 -5.68
N ILE A 10 8.12 -4.07 -5.19
CA ILE A 10 7.71 -2.93 -6.01
C ILE A 10 8.80 -1.87 -5.94
N LYS A 11 9.20 -1.37 -7.09
CA LYS A 11 10.19 -0.31 -7.16
C LYS A 11 9.58 0.99 -6.63
N ILE A 12 10.25 1.59 -5.65
CA ILE A 12 9.73 2.79 -4.97
C ILE A 12 9.42 3.91 -5.97
N THR A 13 10.31 4.11 -6.94
CA THR A 13 10.15 5.22 -7.90
C THR A 13 8.96 5.02 -8.83
N SER A 14 8.39 3.82 -8.90
CA SER A 14 7.21 3.56 -9.73
C SER A 14 5.91 3.86 -9.02
N ILE A 15 5.94 4.10 -7.70
CA ILE A 15 4.74 4.40 -6.91
C ILE A 15 4.51 5.90 -6.90
N SER A 16 3.40 6.35 -7.46
CA SER A 16 3.06 7.77 -7.49
C SER A 16 2.02 8.16 -6.45
N ARG A 17 1.14 7.25 -6.07
CA ARG A 17 0.10 7.50 -5.06
C ARG A 17 -0.25 6.21 -4.33
N TYR A 18 -0.81 6.35 -3.14
CA TYR A 18 -1.38 5.22 -2.42
C TYR A 18 -2.49 5.70 -1.50
N ASN A 19 -3.48 4.84 -1.30
CA ASN A 19 -4.64 5.14 -0.46
C ASN A 19 -4.94 3.98 0.48
N ASP A 20 -5.35 4.31 1.70
CA ASP A 20 -5.90 3.34 2.63
C ASP A 20 -7.39 3.19 2.33
N GLU A 21 -7.78 2.07 1.75
CA GLU A 21 -9.17 1.80 1.38
C GLU A 21 -9.97 1.18 2.52
N GLY A 22 -9.31 0.88 3.63
CA GLY A 22 -9.98 0.33 4.80
C GLY A 22 -10.42 -1.10 4.65
N TYR A 23 -11.42 -1.48 5.44
CA TYR A 23 -11.92 -2.85 5.48
C TYR A 23 -13.01 -3.05 4.41
N SER A 24 -12.88 -4.13 3.66
CA SER A 24 -13.90 -4.51 2.67
C SER A 24 -14.73 -5.68 3.20
N GLN A 25 -16.02 -5.44 3.37
CA GLN A 25 -16.91 -6.50 3.85
C GLN A 25 -17.11 -7.62 2.83
N SER A 26 -17.03 -7.31 1.55
CA SER A 26 -17.21 -8.31 0.51
C SER A 26 -16.06 -9.31 0.47
N THR A 27 -14.84 -8.86 0.68
CA THR A 27 -13.65 -9.74 0.71
C THR A 27 -13.26 -10.15 2.12
N LYS A 28 -13.78 -9.45 3.14
CA LYS A 28 -13.41 -9.62 4.55
C LYS A 28 -11.93 -9.39 4.77
N LYS A 29 -11.36 -8.45 4.04
CA LYS A 29 -9.94 -8.11 4.12
C LYS A 29 -9.75 -6.60 4.14
N PHE A 30 -8.59 -6.18 4.68
CA PHE A 30 -8.18 -4.80 4.61
C PHE A 30 -7.48 -4.57 3.27
N ARG A 31 -7.74 -3.43 2.66
CA ARG A 31 -7.24 -3.13 1.33
C ARG A 31 -6.48 -1.81 1.30
N ILE A 32 -5.39 -1.78 0.56
CA ILE A 32 -4.74 -0.54 0.15
C ILE A 32 -4.63 -0.53 -1.37
N ALA A 33 -4.65 0.65 -1.95
CA ALA A 33 -4.49 0.82 -3.38
C ALA A 33 -3.22 1.62 -3.64
N LEU A 34 -2.40 1.14 -4.56
CA LEU A 34 -1.19 1.83 -4.98
C LEU A 34 -1.26 2.11 -6.46
N LYS A 35 -0.90 3.33 -6.85
CA LYS A 35 -0.75 3.68 -8.25
C LYS A 35 0.70 3.43 -8.66
N ILE A 36 0.90 2.37 -9.42
CA ILE A 36 2.22 1.91 -9.84
C ILE A 36 2.31 2.03 -11.35
N SER A 37 3.27 2.84 -11.85
CA SER A 37 3.45 3.07 -13.29
C SER A 37 2.14 3.47 -13.97
N ASN A 38 1.40 4.38 -13.32
CA ASN A 38 0.11 4.90 -13.78
C ASN A 38 -1.04 3.89 -13.79
N VAL A 39 -0.88 2.76 -13.12
CA VAL A 39 -1.94 1.76 -12.97
C VAL A 39 -2.23 1.54 -11.51
N TRP A 40 -3.52 1.56 -11.15
CA TRP A 40 -3.93 1.27 -9.78
C TRP A 40 -3.94 -0.23 -9.54
N GLU A 41 -3.28 -0.65 -8.46
CA GLU A 41 -3.30 -2.03 -7.99
C GLU A 41 -3.80 -2.08 -6.56
N SER A 42 -4.60 -3.10 -6.25
CA SER A 42 -5.12 -3.31 -4.90
C SER A 42 -4.34 -4.42 -4.21
N PHE A 43 -4.06 -4.21 -2.94
CA PHE A 43 -3.37 -5.19 -2.09
C PHE A 43 -4.23 -5.48 -0.88
N TYR A 44 -4.35 -6.76 -0.51
CA TYR A 44 -5.25 -7.21 0.54
C TYR A 44 -4.48 -7.81 1.70
N PHE A 45 -4.97 -7.57 2.90
CA PHE A 45 -4.35 -8.03 4.13
C PHE A 45 -5.41 -8.62 5.04
N ASP A 46 -5.08 -9.72 5.72
CA ASP A 46 -6.00 -10.36 6.64
C ASP A 46 -6.13 -9.58 7.95
N LYS A 47 -5.08 -8.89 8.35
CA LYS A 47 -5.04 -8.16 9.62
C LYS A 47 -4.76 -6.68 9.40
N GLU A 48 -5.42 -5.85 10.21
CA GLU A 48 -5.23 -4.40 10.14
C GLU A 48 -3.78 -4.00 10.43
N VAL A 49 -3.13 -4.69 11.37
CA VAL A 49 -1.75 -4.36 11.72
C VAL A 49 -0.81 -4.57 10.54
N GLU A 50 -1.07 -5.56 9.70
CA GLU A 50 -0.26 -5.80 8.49
C GLU A 50 -0.44 -4.64 7.50
N LYS A 51 -1.68 -4.21 7.31
CA LYS A 51 -2.00 -3.07 6.45
C LYS A 51 -1.33 -1.80 6.97
N ASP A 52 -1.47 -1.54 8.26
CA ASP A 52 -0.91 -0.33 8.88
C ASP A 52 0.61 -0.30 8.78
N ASN A 53 1.27 -1.45 8.94
CA ASN A 53 2.72 -1.55 8.81
C ASN A 53 3.18 -1.20 7.38
N VAL A 54 2.45 -1.66 6.37
CA VAL A 54 2.76 -1.34 4.98
C VAL A 54 2.61 0.15 4.73
N LEU A 55 1.52 0.75 5.21
CA LEU A 55 1.29 2.18 5.05
C LEU A 55 2.38 2.99 5.74
N LYS A 56 2.77 2.57 6.94
CA LYS A 56 3.85 3.24 7.68
C LYS A 56 5.16 3.18 6.94
N ASN A 57 5.48 2.03 6.36
CA ASN A 57 6.69 1.87 5.55
C ASN A 57 6.65 2.75 4.31
N LEU A 58 5.50 2.84 3.65
CA LEU A 58 5.34 3.71 2.49
C LEU A 58 5.53 5.17 2.87
N ASP A 59 4.93 5.60 3.98
CA ASP A 59 5.09 6.97 4.47
C ASP A 59 6.55 7.30 4.74
N ASN A 60 7.28 6.40 5.39
CA ASN A 60 8.68 6.61 5.72
C ASN A 60 9.56 6.61 4.48
N THR A 61 9.28 5.71 3.54
CA THR A 61 10.11 5.50 2.37
C THR A 61 9.87 6.57 1.31
N LEU A 62 8.63 6.95 1.09
CA LEU A 62 8.25 7.96 0.11
C LEU A 62 8.34 9.37 0.68
N LYS A 63 8.52 9.49 1.99
CA LYS A 63 8.61 10.78 2.69
C LYS A 63 7.46 11.71 2.32
N VAL A 64 6.26 11.14 2.30
CA VAL A 64 5.06 11.92 2.02
C VAL A 64 4.85 12.89 3.16
N THR A 65 4.94 14.17 2.84
CA THR A 65 4.66 15.21 3.82
C THR A 65 3.15 15.43 3.81
N ALA A 66 2.50 15.07 4.90
CA ALA A 66 1.10 15.42 5.07
C ALA A 66 1.02 16.93 5.25
N LEU A 67 0.38 17.56 4.34
CA LEU A 67 0.10 18.99 4.46
C LEU A 67 -1.26 19.19 5.05
#